data_6f77d2b8e9848eeb3bfe5833e7b7a0b1
#
_entry.id   6f77d2b8e9848eeb3bfe5833e7b7a0b1
#
_cell.length_a   1.000
_cell.length_b   1.000
_cell.length_c   1.000
_cell.angle_alpha   90.00
_cell.angle_beta   90.00
_cell.angle_gamma   90.00
#
_symmetry.space_group_name_H-M   'P 1'
#
loop_
_entity.id
_entity.type
_entity.pdbx_description
1 polymer ?
#
loop_
_entity_poly.entity_id
_entity_poly.type
_entity_poly.pdbx_seq_one_letter_code
_entity_poly.pdbx_strand_id
1 'polypeptide(L)'
;MYTAGMAKTQTGFSLDVLFRALADTTRLRLLNLIADREICVCYFVEILKTSQPKISRHLAYLRNAGIVASRREGKWMHYRLTIPRDEVAARILRETLRHLREKPEMKRDVARLSSACCAPQRYELLQGAPQPASLRTTIQ
;
A
#
# COMPACT_ATOMS: atom_id res chain seq x y z
N MET A 1 -25.20 20.96 8.60
CA MET A 1 -25.00 20.48 8.43
C MET A 1 -24.43 19.54 8.10
N TYR A 2 -24.39 19.07 8.27
CA TYR A 2 -23.84 18.35 7.77
C TYR A 2 -24.20 17.18 7.59
N THR A 3 -24.65 17.00 7.10
CA THR A 3 -25.12 15.77 6.73
C THR A 3 -23.96 14.93 6.45
N ALA A 4 -23.30 14.60 7.47
CA ALA A 4 -22.11 13.81 7.41
C ALA A 4 -22.36 12.50 6.71
N GLY A 5 -23.55 11.92 6.88
CA GLY A 5 -23.83 10.66 6.23
C GLY A 5 -23.81 10.75 4.72
N MET A 6 -24.33 11.82 4.19
CA MET A 6 -24.35 12.00 2.75
C MET A 6 -22.95 12.14 2.20
N ALA A 7 -22.12 12.90 2.88
CA ALA A 7 -20.76 13.07 2.43
C ALA A 7 -20.04 11.73 2.30
N LYS A 8 -20.26 10.83 3.28
CA LYS A 8 -19.62 9.53 3.25
C LYS A 8 -20.07 8.71 2.07
N THR A 9 -21.36 8.70 1.81
CA THR A 9 -21.86 7.83 0.75
C THR A 9 -21.48 8.32 -0.62
N GLN A 10 -21.29 9.62 -0.78
CA GLN A 10 -21.08 10.14 -2.10
C GLN A 10 -19.67 10.05 -2.57
N THR A 11 -18.75 10.50 -1.76
CA THR A 11 -17.42 10.63 -2.26
C THR A 11 -16.49 9.66 -1.64
N GLY A 12 -16.66 9.42 -0.39
CA GLY A 12 -15.72 8.62 0.31
C GLY A 12 -14.31 9.18 0.30
N PHE A 13 -14.15 10.42 -0.17
CA PHE A 13 -12.81 10.95 -0.32
C PHE A 13 -12.73 12.36 0.23
N SER A 14 -11.67 12.61 0.98
CA SER A 14 -11.41 13.89 1.60
C SER A 14 -9.94 14.21 1.42
N LEU A 15 -9.64 15.42 0.97
CA LEU A 15 -8.27 15.80 0.67
C LEU A 15 -7.38 15.80 1.91
N ASP A 16 -7.92 16.26 3.04
CA ASP A 16 -7.14 16.26 4.27
C ASP A 16 -6.86 14.85 4.75
N VAL A 17 -7.80 13.92 4.55
CA VAL A 17 -7.57 12.52 4.89
C VAL A 17 -6.47 11.94 4.03
N LEU A 18 -6.46 12.28 2.73
CA LEU A 18 -5.39 11.84 1.85
C LEU A 18 -4.04 12.34 2.34
N PHE A 19 -3.94 13.63 2.65
CA PHE A 19 -2.67 14.19 3.10
C PHE A 19 -2.21 13.58 4.42
N ARG A 20 -3.13 13.30 5.33
CA ARG A 20 -2.75 12.63 6.58
C ARG A 20 -2.24 11.23 6.30
N ALA A 21 -2.88 10.52 5.39
CA ALA A 21 -2.43 9.17 5.04
C ALA A 21 -1.02 9.20 4.45
N LEU A 22 -0.70 10.23 3.69
CA LEU A 22 0.62 10.37 3.08
C LEU A 22 1.68 10.95 4.00
N ALA A 23 1.29 11.44 5.16
CA ALA A 23 2.20 12.16 6.05
C ALA A 23 2.85 11.24 7.09
N ASP A 24 3.29 10.07 6.66
CA ASP A 24 3.94 9.12 7.55
C ASP A 24 4.92 8.28 6.74
N THR A 25 6.15 8.18 7.22
CA THR A 25 7.22 7.50 6.49
C THR A 25 6.90 6.03 6.24
N THR A 26 6.37 5.33 7.25
CA THR A 26 6.05 3.92 7.08
C THR A 26 4.97 3.73 6.03
N ARG A 27 3.93 4.58 6.06
CA ARG A 27 2.87 4.49 5.07
C ARG A 27 3.38 4.79 3.66
N LEU A 28 4.30 5.74 3.52
CA LEU A 28 4.90 6.01 2.22
C LEU A 28 5.71 4.82 1.72
N ARG A 29 6.44 4.16 2.62
CA ARG A 29 7.19 2.96 2.23
C ARG A 29 6.25 1.84 1.79
N LEU A 30 5.14 1.67 2.49
CA LEU A 30 4.15 0.67 2.09
C LEU A 30 3.59 0.96 0.70
N LEU A 31 3.22 2.21 0.46
CA LEU A 31 2.70 2.59 -0.85
C LEU A 31 3.71 2.36 -1.95
N ASN A 32 4.96 2.69 -1.68
CA ASN A 32 6.04 2.49 -2.65
C ASN A 32 6.22 1.00 -3.00
N LEU A 33 6.13 0.13 -1.99
CA LEU A 33 6.24 -1.30 -2.23
C LEU A 33 5.04 -1.84 -2.99
N ILE A 34 3.85 -1.37 -2.66
CA ILE A 34 2.65 -1.81 -3.34
C ILE A 34 2.68 -1.37 -4.80
N ALA A 35 2.80 -0.07 -5.04
CA ALA A 35 2.91 0.52 -6.38
C ALA A 35 1.98 -0.19 -7.39
N ASP A 36 2.55 -0.94 -8.32
CA ASP A 36 1.79 -1.66 -9.34
C ASP A 36 1.72 -3.16 -9.06
N ARG A 37 1.73 -3.53 -7.78
CA ARG A 37 1.72 -4.92 -7.35
C ARG A 37 0.61 -5.17 -6.36
N GLU A 38 0.25 -6.44 -6.21
CA GLU A 38 -0.56 -6.90 -5.10
C GLU A 38 0.34 -7.75 -4.21
N ILE A 39 0.45 -7.40 -2.92
CA ILE A 39 1.44 -7.96 -2.03
C ILE A 39 0.80 -8.45 -0.74
N CYS A 40 1.20 -9.65 -0.31
CA CYS A 40 0.80 -10.21 0.97
C CYS A 40 1.47 -9.46 2.12
N VAL A 41 0.74 -9.28 3.22
CA VAL A 41 1.20 -8.50 4.37
C VAL A 41 2.54 -8.98 4.93
N CYS A 42 2.83 -10.26 4.85
CA CYS A 42 4.07 -10.81 5.41
C CYS A 42 5.32 -10.23 4.75
N TYR A 43 5.22 -9.86 3.46
CA TYR A 43 6.35 -9.21 2.81
C TYR A 43 6.65 -7.85 3.42
N PHE A 44 5.61 -7.10 3.78
CA PHE A 44 5.83 -5.80 4.42
C PHE A 44 6.54 -5.96 5.76
N VAL A 45 6.09 -6.93 6.55
CA VAL A 45 6.70 -7.19 7.86
C VAL A 45 8.17 -7.53 7.69
N GLU A 46 8.48 -8.39 6.72
CA GLU A 46 9.85 -8.81 6.48
C GLU A 46 10.73 -7.65 6.02
N ILE A 47 10.24 -6.86 5.05
CA ILE A 47 11.06 -5.82 4.43
C ILE A 47 11.23 -4.62 5.35
N LEU A 48 10.16 -4.18 6.00
CA LEU A 48 10.21 -3.00 6.86
C LEU A 48 10.74 -3.31 8.25
N LYS A 49 10.87 -4.58 8.60
CA LYS A 49 11.32 -4.99 9.94
C LYS A 49 10.47 -4.35 11.02
N THR A 50 9.17 -4.34 10.79
CA THR A 50 8.19 -3.74 11.69
C THR A 50 7.16 -4.81 12.02
N SER A 51 6.64 -4.79 13.25
CA SER A 51 5.70 -5.82 13.70
C SER A 51 4.43 -5.81 12.87
N GLN A 52 3.82 -6.99 12.75
CA GLN A 52 2.59 -7.11 11.97
C GLN A 52 1.46 -6.22 12.47
N PRO A 53 1.23 -6.09 13.80
CA PRO A 53 0.19 -5.17 14.25
C PRO A 53 0.39 -3.73 13.81
N LYS A 54 1.64 -3.26 13.82
CA LYS A 54 1.92 -1.89 13.35
C LYS A 54 1.69 -1.76 11.86
N ILE A 55 2.16 -2.73 11.08
CA ILE A 55 1.95 -2.73 9.63
C ILE A 55 0.45 -2.74 9.34
N SER A 56 -0.30 -3.59 10.03
CA SER A 56 -1.75 -3.70 9.81
C SER A 56 -2.47 -2.40 10.12
N ARG A 57 -2.04 -1.68 11.17
CA ARG A 57 -2.64 -0.39 11.50
C ARG A 57 -2.39 0.65 10.41
N HIS A 58 -1.16 0.69 9.88
CA HIS A 58 -0.85 1.61 8.80
C HIS A 58 -1.62 1.26 7.53
N LEU A 59 -1.73 -0.03 7.22
CA LEU A 59 -2.51 -0.46 6.05
C LEU A 59 -3.99 -0.13 6.22
N ALA A 60 -4.53 -0.28 7.43
CA ALA A 60 -5.91 0.10 7.69
C ALA A 60 -6.12 1.59 7.49
N TYR A 61 -5.15 2.40 7.91
CA TYR A 61 -5.21 3.84 7.72
C TYR A 61 -5.28 4.18 6.22
N LEU A 62 -4.42 3.55 5.43
CA LEU A 62 -4.41 3.75 3.98
C LEU A 62 -5.70 3.27 3.34
N ARG A 63 -6.23 2.14 3.80
CA ARG A 63 -7.48 1.61 3.28
C ARG A 63 -8.65 2.55 3.60
N ASN A 64 -8.69 3.07 4.83
CA ASN A 64 -9.73 4.01 5.22
C ASN A 64 -9.65 5.31 4.44
N ALA A 65 -8.46 5.69 4.00
CA ALA A 65 -8.28 6.87 3.16
C ALA A 65 -8.63 6.60 1.69
N GLY A 66 -8.95 5.35 1.35
CA GLY A 66 -9.41 5.02 0.00
C GLY A 66 -8.31 4.83 -1.02
N ILE A 67 -7.06 4.67 -0.60
CA ILE A 67 -5.95 4.53 -1.55
C ILE A 67 -5.32 3.14 -1.54
N VAL A 68 -5.82 2.24 -0.69
CA VAL A 68 -5.38 0.84 -0.65
C VAL A 68 -6.61 -0.04 -0.49
N ALA A 69 -6.63 -1.17 -1.16
CA ALA A 69 -7.65 -2.19 -1.00
C ALA A 69 -7.00 -3.47 -0.54
N SER A 70 -7.77 -4.30 0.17
CA SER A 70 -7.28 -5.57 0.67
C SER A 70 -8.15 -6.71 0.15
N ARG A 71 -7.55 -7.90 0.08
CA ARG A 71 -8.21 -9.10 -0.35
C ARG A 71 -7.69 -10.26 0.49
N ARG A 72 -8.60 -11.09 0.98
CA ARG A 72 -8.22 -12.27 1.75
C ARG A 72 -8.15 -13.49 0.83
N GLU A 73 -7.10 -14.27 1.01
CA GLU A 73 -6.94 -15.54 0.32
C GLU A 73 -6.51 -16.56 1.37
N GLY A 74 -7.45 -17.35 1.88
CA GLY A 74 -7.17 -18.24 3.00
C GLY A 74 -6.74 -17.44 4.22
N LYS A 75 -5.55 -17.74 4.72
CA LYS A 75 -4.99 -17.00 5.86
C LYS A 75 -4.16 -15.80 5.44
N TRP A 76 -4.03 -15.57 4.12
CA TRP A 76 -3.17 -14.51 3.60
C TRP A 76 -4.00 -13.27 3.26
N MET A 77 -3.50 -12.10 3.66
CA MET A 77 -4.10 -10.81 3.30
C MET A 77 -3.23 -10.12 2.28
N HIS A 78 -3.83 -9.79 1.15
CA HIS A 78 -3.16 -9.11 0.04
C HIS A 78 -3.58 -7.66 -0.01
N TYR A 79 -2.68 -6.79 -0.39
CA TYR A 79 -2.95 -5.35 -0.49
C TYR A 79 -2.52 -4.82 -1.84
N ARG A 80 -3.36 -3.96 -2.40
CA ARG A 80 -3.08 -3.31 -3.67
C ARG A 80 -3.51 -1.85 -3.61
N LEU A 81 -2.97 -1.07 -4.53
CA LEU A 81 -3.29 0.34 -4.62
C LEU A 81 -4.68 0.53 -5.20
N THR A 82 -5.39 1.53 -4.71
CA THR A 82 -6.67 1.98 -5.27
C THR A 82 -6.49 3.44 -5.68
N ILE A 83 -6.77 3.75 -6.94
CA ILE A 83 -6.66 5.13 -7.41
C ILE A 83 -7.97 5.83 -7.10
N PRO A 84 -7.93 6.98 -6.40
CA PRO A 84 -9.15 7.72 -6.10
C PRO A 84 -9.88 8.14 -7.37
N ARG A 85 -11.20 8.22 -7.29
CA ARG A 85 -11.99 8.73 -8.41
C ARG A 85 -11.83 10.23 -8.61
N ASP A 86 -11.62 10.95 -7.52
CA ASP A 86 -11.35 12.38 -7.61
C ASP A 86 -10.06 12.58 -8.39
N GLU A 87 -10.13 13.37 -9.45
CA GLU A 87 -9.00 13.50 -10.37
C GLU A 87 -7.80 14.17 -9.72
N VAL A 88 -8.04 15.18 -8.88
CA VAL A 88 -6.94 15.87 -8.20
C VAL A 88 -6.26 14.92 -7.23
N ALA A 89 -7.06 14.16 -6.47
CA ALA A 89 -6.52 13.20 -5.53
C ALA A 89 -5.71 12.13 -6.26
N ALA A 90 -6.21 11.66 -7.39
CA ALA A 90 -5.50 10.66 -8.20
C ALA A 90 -4.16 11.20 -8.65
N ARG A 91 -4.11 12.46 -9.09
CA ARG A 91 -2.86 13.07 -9.52
C ARG A 91 -1.89 13.25 -8.36
N ILE A 92 -2.40 13.67 -7.21
CA ILE A 92 -1.54 13.81 -6.03
C ILE A 92 -0.91 12.46 -5.68
N LEU A 93 -1.72 11.41 -5.67
CA LEU A 93 -1.21 10.07 -5.35
C LEU A 93 -0.18 9.62 -6.37
N ARG A 94 -0.48 9.77 -7.65
CA ARG A 94 0.45 9.34 -8.70
C ARG A 94 1.77 10.10 -8.65
N GLU A 95 1.71 11.42 -8.44
CA GLU A 95 2.93 12.22 -8.34
C GLU A 95 3.73 11.84 -7.10
N THR A 96 3.04 11.56 -6.00
CA THR A 96 3.70 11.11 -4.78
C THR A 96 4.45 9.81 -5.04
N LEU A 97 3.79 8.84 -5.68
CA LEU A 97 4.43 7.56 -5.97
C LEU A 97 5.61 7.73 -6.92
N ARG A 98 5.47 8.59 -7.91
CA ARG A 98 6.57 8.87 -8.84
C ARG A 98 7.77 9.42 -8.11
N HIS A 99 7.54 10.37 -7.22
CA HIS A 99 8.62 10.97 -6.43
C HIS A 99 9.27 9.93 -5.52
N LEU A 100 8.47 9.12 -4.86
CA LEU A 100 8.99 8.15 -3.90
C LEU A 100 9.94 7.16 -4.55
N ARG A 101 9.57 6.62 -5.71
CA ARG A 101 10.39 5.55 -6.30
C ARG A 101 11.78 6.03 -6.74
N GLU A 102 12.00 7.35 -6.79
CA GLU A 102 13.32 7.89 -7.11
C GLU A 102 14.22 7.99 -5.89
N LYS A 103 13.69 7.86 -4.70
CA LYS A 103 14.46 8.01 -3.48
C LYS A 103 15.29 6.77 -3.20
N PRO A 104 16.55 6.93 -2.75
CA PRO A 104 17.41 5.76 -2.52
C PRO A 104 16.85 4.77 -1.53
N GLU A 105 16.25 5.24 -0.42
CA GLU A 105 15.70 4.33 0.58
C GLU A 105 14.50 3.56 0.04
N MET A 106 13.73 4.17 -0.85
CA MET A 106 12.60 3.49 -1.47
C MET A 106 13.07 2.46 -2.49
N LYS A 107 14.12 2.76 -3.20
CA LYS A 107 14.73 1.79 -4.14
C LYS A 107 15.29 0.60 -3.37
N ARG A 108 15.87 0.84 -2.20
CA ARG A 108 16.38 -0.26 -1.37
C ARG A 108 15.25 -1.19 -0.93
N ASP A 109 14.12 -0.62 -0.56
CA ASP A 109 12.96 -1.43 -0.17
C ASP A 109 12.51 -2.33 -1.32
N VAL A 110 12.43 -1.77 -2.53
CA VAL A 110 12.02 -2.55 -3.70
C VAL A 110 13.05 -3.63 -4.00
N ALA A 111 14.32 -3.33 -3.83
CA ALA A 111 15.38 -4.32 -4.03
C ALA A 111 15.24 -5.48 -3.04
N ARG A 112 14.90 -5.16 -1.78
CA ARG A 112 14.66 -6.19 -0.78
C ARG A 112 13.45 -7.04 -1.13
N LEU A 113 12.41 -6.41 -1.66
CA LEU A 113 11.23 -7.14 -2.10
C LEU A 113 11.61 -8.12 -3.21
N SER A 114 12.39 -7.68 -4.19
CA SER A 114 12.81 -8.54 -5.27
C SER A 114 13.64 -9.72 -4.76
N SER A 115 14.54 -9.47 -3.84
CA SER A 115 15.35 -10.54 -3.24
C SER A 115 14.49 -11.53 -2.50
N ALA A 116 13.53 -11.05 -1.73
CA ALA A 116 12.64 -11.92 -0.96
C ALA A 116 11.76 -12.77 -1.87
N CYS A 117 11.29 -12.19 -2.97
CA CYS A 117 10.46 -12.92 -3.93
C CYS A 117 11.25 -14.02 -4.63
N CYS A 118 12.53 -13.79 -4.88
CA CYS A 118 13.38 -14.78 -5.57
C CYS A 118 13.76 -15.95 -4.67
N ALA A 119 13.83 -15.72 -3.35
CA ALA A 119 14.26 -16.76 -2.42
C ALA A 119 13.44 -16.71 -1.14
N PRO A 120 12.12 -16.90 -1.23
CA PRO A 120 11.25 -16.79 -0.05
C PRO A 120 11.57 -17.83 1.02
N GLN A 121 12.16 -18.95 0.63
CA GLN A 121 12.50 -20.00 1.58
C GLN A 121 13.56 -19.57 2.59
N ARG A 122 14.25 -18.46 2.34
CA ARG A 122 15.23 -17.91 3.27
C ARG A 122 14.58 -17.14 4.41
N TYR A 123 13.29 -16.86 4.30
CA TYR A 123 12.60 -15.99 5.25
C TYR A 123 11.48 -16.75 5.91
N GLU A 124 11.56 -16.87 7.22
CA GLU A 124 10.58 -17.64 7.97
C GLU A 124 9.16 -17.11 7.77
N LEU A 125 9.01 -15.80 7.75
CA LEU A 125 7.70 -15.17 7.61
C LEU A 125 7.07 -15.40 6.23
N LEU A 126 7.88 -15.75 5.24
CA LEU A 126 7.39 -15.88 3.87
C LEU A 126 7.09 -17.32 3.48
N GLN A 127 7.18 -18.26 4.41
CA GLN A 127 6.94 -19.66 4.09
C GLN A 127 5.50 -19.87 3.65
N GLY A 128 5.34 -20.33 2.41
CA GLY A 128 4.01 -20.57 1.86
C GLY A 128 3.26 -19.33 1.43
N ALA A 129 3.84 -18.14 1.59
CA ALA A 129 3.16 -16.92 1.24
C ALA A 129 3.06 -16.78 -0.29
N PRO A 130 1.91 -16.33 -0.81
CA PRO A 130 1.77 -16.08 -2.23
C PRO A 130 2.73 -14.99 -2.68
N GLN A 131 3.31 -15.16 -3.86
CA GLN A 131 4.23 -14.18 -4.39
C GLN A 131 3.49 -12.92 -4.86
N PRO A 132 4.13 -11.76 -4.78
CA PRO A 132 3.51 -10.54 -5.28
C PRO A 132 3.16 -10.66 -6.76
N ALA A 133 2.00 -10.15 -7.11
CA ALA A 133 1.52 -10.18 -8.49
C ALA A 133 1.61 -8.78 -9.10
N SER A 134 1.99 -8.71 -10.38
CA SER A 134 2.06 -7.44 -11.08
C SER A 134 0.67 -7.02 -11.55
N LEU A 135 0.35 -5.76 -11.35
CA LEU A 135 -0.93 -5.19 -11.76
C LEU A 135 -0.73 -4.02 -12.72
N ARG A 136 0.33 -4.07 -13.52
CA ARG A 136 0.69 -2.92 -14.36
C ARG A 136 -0.44 -2.44 -15.24
N THR A 137 -1.20 -3.37 -15.81
CA THR A 137 -2.30 -3.00 -16.68
C THR A 137 -3.42 -2.31 -15.92
N THR A 138 -3.53 -2.59 -14.64
CA THR A 138 -4.58 -2.01 -13.82
C THR A 138 -4.31 -0.56 -13.46
N ILE A 139 -3.04 -0.18 -13.37
CA ILE A 139 -2.66 1.12 -12.85
C ILE A 139 -2.47 2.15 -13.96
N GLN A 140 -2.30 1.70 -15.16
CA GLN A 140 -2.21 2.60 -16.30
C GLN A 140 -3.56 3.27 -16.57
#